data_ed9b4935d5defc9864b7831fe8e1761b
#
_entry.id   ed9b4935d5defc9864b7831fe8e1761b
#
_cell.length_a   1.000
_cell.length_b   1.000
_cell.length_c   1.000
_cell.angle_alpha   90.00
_cell.angle_beta   90.00
_cell.angle_gamma   90.00
#
_symmetry.space_group_name_H-M   'P 1'
#
loop_
_entity.id
_entity.type
_entity.pdbx_description
1 polymer ?
#
loop_
_entity_poly.entity_id
_entity_poly.type
_entity_poly.pdbx_seq_one_letter_code
_entity_poly.pdbx_strand_id
1 'polypeptide(L)'
;MQYDGRMTGNQNRRLLLLTLPPSHYCERARWALDRQGIVYDEERLAPGAHMLRTKRLGASATSLPLLLLGDGSICQGSDRILDWTGLPGGDPEIEQRLEHTTAPLIRQCLYAGLLAAPRSGIRDVLLRGTSAPQAAIVRLIWPLLRRTMVTGMNARPHLLPELIARVERELDWLDLVLAERGNHLVGQEFGRADLTTASLLAPLALPQMEPVKSVSAGIEWPSSLAPFLASWAERPTLKWVRNIYASYRVPLSNAL
;
A
#
# COMPACT_ATOMS: atom_id res chain seq x y z
N MET A 1 -0.81 21.75 -12.13
CA MET A 1 -1.20 21.51 -13.52
C MET A 1 -2.51 20.72 -13.45
N GLN A 2 -3.63 21.41 -13.59
CA GLN A 2 -4.97 20.82 -13.48
C GLN A 2 -5.21 19.97 -14.73
N TYR A 3 -5.67 18.74 -14.55
CA TYR A 3 -6.05 17.85 -15.64
C TYR A 3 -7.26 18.45 -16.37
N ASP A 4 -7.00 19.09 -17.52
CA ASP A 4 -8.05 19.54 -18.43
C ASP A 4 -8.46 18.33 -19.30
N GLY A 5 -9.70 17.87 -19.12
CA GLY A 5 -10.26 16.68 -19.77
C GLY A 5 -10.41 16.75 -21.31
N ARG A 6 -9.62 17.56 -22.01
CA ARG A 6 -9.60 17.63 -23.47
C ARG A 6 -8.47 16.79 -24.05
N MET A 7 -8.80 15.53 -24.28
CA MET A 7 -7.94 14.54 -24.93
C MET A 7 -7.91 14.78 -26.46
N THR A 8 -6.86 15.38 -26.96
CA THR A 8 -6.60 15.49 -28.42
C THR A 8 -5.45 14.55 -28.80
N GLY A 9 -5.73 13.58 -29.66
CA GLY A 9 -4.74 12.84 -30.46
C GLY A 9 -4.29 11.49 -29.88
N ASN A 10 -4.75 10.40 -30.51
CA ASN A 10 -4.25 9.01 -30.42
C ASN A 10 -4.23 8.34 -29.02
N GLN A 11 -5.31 8.48 -28.25
CA GLN A 11 -5.41 8.05 -26.84
C GLN A 11 -6.31 6.83 -26.66
N ASN A 12 -6.06 5.75 -27.40
CA ASN A 12 -6.83 4.52 -27.24
C ASN A 12 -6.13 3.46 -26.33
N ARG A 13 -5.07 3.86 -25.61
CA ARG A 13 -4.45 2.99 -24.61
C ARG A 13 -5.00 3.31 -23.24
N ARG A 14 -5.66 2.31 -22.63
CA ARG A 14 -6.09 2.40 -21.22
C ARG A 14 -4.88 2.62 -20.32
N LEU A 15 -5.10 3.33 -19.21
CA LEU A 15 -4.10 3.43 -18.15
C LEU A 15 -3.81 2.03 -17.60
N LEU A 16 -2.53 1.75 -17.30
CA LEU A 16 -2.14 0.46 -16.72
C LEU A 16 -1.41 0.68 -15.40
N LEU A 17 -2.00 0.23 -14.31
CA LEU A 17 -1.41 0.29 -12.98
C LEU A 17 -0.68 -1.03 -12.67
N LEU A 18 0.63 -0.97 -12.49
CA LEU A 18 1.44 -2.10 -12.04
C LEU A 18 1.52 -2.10 -10.52
N THR A 19 1.23 -3.25 -9.90
CA THR A 19 1.14 -3.35 -8.44
C THR A 19 1.80 -4.61 -7.88
N LEU A 20 2.10 -4.55 -6.57
CA LEU A 20 2.35 -5.74 -5.73
C LEU A 20 1.12 -5.99 -4.86
N PRO A 21 0.60 -7.24 -4.75
CA PRO A 21 -0.67 -7.51 -4.07
C PRO A 21 -0.80 -6.94 -2.66
N PRO A 22 0.14 -7.17 -1.72
CA PRO A 22 -0.01 -6.72 -0.33
C PRO A 22 0.56 -5.32 -0.06
N SER A 23 0.86 -4.55 -1.11
CA SER A 23 1.50 -3.25 -0.92
C SER A 23 0.49 -2.16 -0.56
N HIS A 24 0.63 -1.56 0.61
CA HIS A 24 -0.15 -0.41 1.04
C HIS A 24 0.10 0.84 0.18
N TYR A 25 1.29 0.98 -0.40
CA TYR A 25 1.56 2.01 -1.40
C TYR A 25 0.76 1.79 -2.69
N CYS A 26 0.61 0.52 -3.12
CA CYS A 26 -0.25 0.20 -4.26
C CYS A 26 -1.72 0.43 -3.93
N GLU A 27 -2.15 0.16 -2.70
CA GLU A 27 -3.51 0.47 -2.25
C GLU A 27 -3.77 1.97 -2.27
N ARG A 28 -2.83 2.80 -1.82
CA ARG A 28 -2.95 4.26 -1.93
C ARG A 28 -3.19 4.71 -3.37
N ALA A 29 -2.42 4.16 -4.32
CA ALA A 29 -2.59 4.49 -5.73
C ALA A 29 -3.94 4.04 -6.29
N ARG A 30 -4.38 2.79 -5.99
CA ARG A 30 -5.71 2.32 -6.38
C ARG A 30 -6.80 3.23 -5.86
N TRP A 31 -6.76 3.53 -4.56
CA TRP A 31 -7.78 4.37 -3.94
C TRP A 31 -7.83 5.77 -4.52
N ALA A 32 -6.68 6.38 -4.80
CA ALA A 32 -6.62 7.70 -5.43
C ALA A 32 -7.25 7.71 -6.83
N LEU A 33 -6.95 6.70 -7.66
CA LEU A 33 -7.54 6.55 -8.99
C LEU A 33 -9.05 6.28 -8.91
N ASP A 34 -9.46 5.34 -8.06
CA ASP A 34 -10.85 4.98 -7.85
C ASP A 34 -11.68 6.18 -7.35
N ARG A 35 -11.12 6.96 -6.42
CA ARG A 35 -11.79 8.14 -5.87
C ARG A 35 -12.07 9.22 -6.91
N GLN A 36 -11.21 9.35 -7.90
CA GLN A 36 -11.37 10.28 -9.01
C GLN A 36 -12.14 9.69 -10.21
N GLY A 37 -12.68 8.47 -10.06
CA GLY A 37 -13.41 7.79 -11.14
C GLY A 37 -12.55 7.47 -12.36
N ILE A 38 -11.22 7.39 -12.19
CA ILE A 38 -10.28 7.12 -13.27
C ILE A 38 -10.25 5.63 -13.56
N VAL A 39 -10.56 5.25 -14.79
CA VAL A 39 -10.57 3.85 -15.24
C VAL A 39 -9.16 3.43 -15.63
N TYR A 40 -8.71 2.28 -15.13
CA TYR A 40 -7.41 1.69 -15.43
C TYR A 40 -7.49 0.17 -15.44
N ASP A 41 -6.55 -0.46 -16.16
CA ASP A 41 -6.27 -1.89 -16.03
C ASP A 41 -5.22 -2.12 -14.95
N GLU A 42 -5.29 -3.22 -14.22
CA GLU A 42 -4.30 -3.56 -13.19
C GLU A 42 -3.50 -4.80 -13.56
N GLU A 43 -2.15 -4.68 -13.54
CA GLU A 43 -1.22 -5.81 -13.67
C GLU A 43 -0.58 -6.08 -12.30
N ARG A 44 -0.96 -7.21 -11.68
CA ARG A 44 -0.38 -7.66 -10.41
C ARG A 44 0.86 -8.48 -10.65
N LEU A 45 1.97 -8.06 -10.07
CA LEU A 45 3.28 -8.63 -10.28
C LEU A 45 3.80 -9.32 -9.02
N ALA A 46 4.44 -10.47 -9.21
CA ALA A 46 5.14 -11.16 -8.13
C ALA A 46 6.47 -10.46 -7.78
N PRO A 47 6.98 -10.62 -6.54
CA PRO A 47 8.32 -10.18 -6.17
C PRO A 47 9.38 -10.74 -7.15
N GLY A 48 10.30 -9.87 -7.60
CA GLY A 48 11.27 -10.18 -8.64
C GLY A 48 10.77 -9.91 -10.06
N ALA A 49 9.58 -10.39 -10.44
CA ALA A 49 8.98 -10.14 -11.76
C ALA A 49 8.73 -8.64 -11.99
N HIS A 50 8.31 -7.91 -10.96
CA HIS A 50 8.11 -6.47 -11.03
C HIS A 50 9.38 -5.71 -11.45
N MET A 51 10.56 -6.16 -11.00
CA MET A 51 11.84 -5.51 -11.34
C MET A 51 12.15 -5.63 -12.83
N LEU A 52 11.87 -6.80 -13.42
CA LEU A 52 12.05 -7.02 -14.86
C LEU A 52 11.03 -6.20 -15.66
N ARG A 53 9.79 -6.15 -15.20
CA ARG A 53 8.70 -5.44 -15.87
C ARG A 53 8.94 -3.94 -15.90
N THR A 54 9.31 -3.34 -14.76
CA THR A 54 9.61 -1.90 -14.67
C THR A 54 10.82 -1.52 -15.51
N LYS A 55 11.91 -2.33 -15.49
CA LYS A 55 13.08 -2.12 -16.34
C LYS A 55 12.73 -2.16 -17.84
N ARG A 56 11.90 -3.12 -18.28
CA ARG A 56 11.45 -3.20 -19.68
C ARG A 56 10.63 -2.00 -20.11
N LEU A 57 9.95 -1.34 -19.19
CA LEU A 57 9.22 -0.09 -19.46
C LEU A 57 10.13 1.15 -19.45
N GLY A 58 11.40 1.02 -19.10
CA GLY A 58 12.32 2.17 -19.00
C GLY A 58 12.13 3.00 -17.73
N ALA A 59 11.50 2.42 -16.68
CA ALA A 59 11.32 3.12 -15.42
C ALA A 59 12.65 3.37 -14.70
N SER A 60 12.76 4.51 -14.03
CA SER A 60 13.96 4.93 -13.29
C SER A 60 14.25 4.09 -12.04
N ALA A 61 13.22 3.45 -11.50
CA ALA A 61 13.31 2.58 -10.33
C ALA A 61 12.56 1.26 -10.56
N THR A 62 12.79 0.28 -9.67
CA THR A 62 12.07 -1.01 -9.72
C THR A 62 10.90 -1.07 -8.76
N SER A 63 10.64 0.01 -8.02
CA SER A 63 9.54 0.10 -7.05
C SER A 63 8.17 0.20 -7.71
N LEU A 64 7.15 -0.25 -6.99
CA LEU A 64 5.74 -0.13 -7.35
C LEU A 64 4.98 0.63 -6.23
N PRO A 65 3.86 1.30 -6.56
CA PRO A 65 3.12 1.26 -7.83
C PRO A 65 3.78 2.05 -8.96
N LEU A 66 3.42 1.67 -10.21
CA LEU A 66 3.78 2.40 -11.43
C LEU A 66 2.52 2.49 -12.30
N LEU A 67 2.16 3.71 -12.69
CA LEU A 67 1.07 3.99 -13.62
C LEU A 67 1.66 4.33 -14.99
N LEU A 68 1.34 3.50 -15.99
CA LEU A 68 1.65 3.77 -17.40
C LEU A 68 0.48 4.55 -17.98
N LEU A 69 0.76 5.74 -18.49
CA LEU A 69 -0.23 6.63 -19.06
C LEU A 69 -0.51 6.29 -20.54
N GLY A 70 -1.62 6.78 -21.07
CA GLY A 70 -2.07 6.49 -22.44
C GLY A 70 -1.09 6.96 -23.52
N ASP A 71 -0.29 7.97 -23.25
CA ASP A 71 0.79 8.48 -24.11
C ASP A 71 2.10 7.69 -24.02
N GLY A 72 2.15 6.69 -23.12
CA GLY A 72 3.34 5.88 -22.85
C GLY A 72 4.26 6.45 -21.76
N SER A 73 3.96 7.62 -21.22
CA SER A 73 4.72 8.17 -20.08
C SER A 73 4.45 7.40 -18.78
N ILE A 74 5.37 7.52 -17.83
CA ILE A 74 5.36 6.76 -16.57
C ILE A 74 5.21 7.72 -15.41
N CYS A 75 4.20 7.46 -14.55
CA CYS A 75 4.08 8.04 -13.23
C CYS A 75 4.43 6.95 -12.19
N GLN A 76 5.57 7.08 -11.52
CA GLN A 76 6.09 6.05 -10.60
C GLN A 76 6.16 6.56 -9.16
N GLY A 77 5.59 5.78 -8.24
CA GLY A 77 5.42 6.12 -6.82
C GLY A 77 3.98 6.49 -6.51
N SER A 78 3.48 6.04 -5.37
CA SER A 78 2.09 6.30 -5.00
C SER A 78 1.83 7.77 -4.64
N ASP A 79 2.85 8.48 -4.15
CA ASP A 79 2.85 9.91 -3.91
C ASP A 79 2.66 10.70 -5.21
N ARG A 80 3.44 10.35 -6.25
CA ARG A 80 3.34 10.99 -7.56
C ARG A 80 2.04 10.66 -8.29
N ILE A 81 1.55 9.42 -8.15
CA ILE A 81 0.24 9.05 -8.68
C ILE A 81 -0.86 9.88 -8.00
N LEU A 82 -0.75 10.08 -6.69
CA LEU A 82 -1.67 10.91 -5.92
C LEU A 82 -1.60 12.38 -6.38
N ASP A 83 -0.39 12.93 -6.61
CA ASP A 83 -0.20 14.25 -7.22
C ASP A 83 -0.87 14.35 -8.59
N TRP A 84 -0.68 13.34 -9.43
CA TRP A 84 -1.24 13.28 -10.77
C TRP A 84 -2.78 13.24 -10.76
N THR A 85 -3.40 12.60 -9.76
CA THR A 85 -4.87 12.58 -9.61
C THR A 85 -5.46 13.93 -9.18
N GLY A 86 -4.65 14.84 -8.63
CA GLY A 86 -5.10 16.15 -8.17
C GLY A 86 -6.03 16.11 -6.95
N LEU A 87 -6.03 15.04 -6.17
CA LEU A 87 -6.88 14.93 -4.98
C LEU A 87 -6.51 16.03 -3.97
N PRO A 88 -7.47 16.89 -3.56
CA PRO A 88 -7.22 18.01 -2.63
C PRO A 88 -7.11 17.54 -1.16
N GLY A 89 -6.81 18.50 -0.28
CA GLY A 89 -6.81 18.27 1.18
C GLY A 89 -5.56 17.54 1.67
N GLY A 90 -4.40 17.88 1.09
CA GLY A 90 -3.10 17.37 1.54
C GLY A 90 -2.56 18.12 2.75
N ASP A 91 -1.73 17.42 3.55
CA ASP A 91 -0.89 17.98 4.61
C ASP A 91 0.54 17.47 4.38
N PRO A 92 1.43 18.33 3.86
CA PRO A 92 2.80 17.91 3.49
C PRO A 92 3.61 17.36 4.67
N GLU A 93 3.41 17.85 5.88
CA GLU A 93 4.14 17.40 7.07
C GLU A 93 3.73 15.97 7.45
N ILE A 94 2.42 15.74 7.55
CA ILE A 94 1.87 14.42 7.84
C ILE A 94 2.26 13.43 6.73
N GLU A 95 2.06 13.80 5.46
CA GLU A 95 2.34 12.92 4.33
C GLU A 95 3.83 12.56 4.22
N GLN A 96 4.73 13.53 4.44
CA GLN A 96 6.17 13.30 4.42
C GLN A 96 6.59 12.33 5.54
N ARG A 97 6.08 12.50 6.75
CA ARG A 97 6.38 11.59 7.87
C ARG A 97 5.83 10.18 7.60
N LEU A 98 4.61 10.08 7.10
CA LEU A 98 4.02 8.79 6.73
C LEU A 98 4.83 8.09 5.64
N GLU A 99 5.24 8.81 4.58
CA GLU A 99 5.98 8.24 3.44
C GLU A 99 7.38 7.77 3.83
N HIS A 100 8.12 8.58 4.59
CA HIS A 100 9.54 8.34 4.82
C HIS A 100 9.86 7.67 6.16
N THR A 101 8.91 7.65 7.09
CA THR A 101 9.11 7.07 8.43
C THR A 101 8.10 5.98 8.74
N THR A 102 6.83 6.32 8.83
CA THR A 102 5.80 5.42 9.38
C THR A 102 5.55 4.21 8.47
N ALA A 103 5.31 4.40 7.18
CA ALA A 103 4.97 3.31 6.27
C ALA A 103 6.15 2.34 6.01
N PRO A 104 7.41 2.81 5.80
CA PRO A 104 8.56 1.91 5.75
C PRO A 104 8.76 1.11 7.04
N LEU A 105 8.54 1.73 8.20
CA LEU A 105 8.66 1.10 9.51
C LEU A 105 7.60 0.01 9.71
N ILE A 106 6.32 0.29 9.38
CA ILE A 106 5.23 -0.69 9.42
C ILE A 106 5.59 -1.90 8.55
N ARG A 107 5.99 -1.67 7.31
CA ARG A 107 6.41 -2.73 6.40
C ARG A 107 7.55 -3.55 7.00
N GLN A 108 8.59 -2.90 7.50
CA GLN A 108 9.75 -3.57 8.10
C GLN A 108 9.33 -4.43 9.30
N CYS A 109 8.51 -3.89 10.21
CA CYS A 109 8.01 -4.58 11.40
C CYS A 109 7.21 -5.83 11.04
N LEU A 110 6.21 -5.69 10.16
CA LEU A 110 5.36 -6.80 9.75
C LEU A 110 6.15 -7.90 9.02
N TYR A 111 7.05 -7.51 8.10
CA TYR A 111 7.88 -8.48 7.38
C TYR A 111 8.92 -9.16 8.28
N ALA A 112 9.43 -8.49 9.32
CA ALA A 112 10.32 -9.11 10.30
C ALA A 112 9.67 -10.29 11.02
N GLY A 113 8.40 -10.18 11.36
CA GLY A 113 7.63 -11.28 11.94
C GLY A 113 7.17 -12.31 10.90
N LEU A 114 6.54 -11.85 9.81
CA LEU A 114 5.92 -12.74 8.81
C LEU A 114 6.95 -13.58 8.04
N LEU A 115 8.08 -13.01 7.66
CA LEU A 115 9.14 -13.75 6.97
C LEU A 115 9.91 -14.69 7.92
N ALA A 116 9.89 -14.46 9.22
CA ALA A 116 10.47 -15.37 10.20
C ALA A 116 9.61 -16.62 10.41
N ALA A 117 8.30 -16.49 10.33
CA ALA A 117 7.34 -17.57 10.58
C ALA A 117 7.11 -18.45 9.33
N PRO A 118 7.43 -19.75 9.36
CA PRO A 118 7.31 -20.63 8.19
C PRO A 118 5.89 -20.77 7.64
N ARG A 119 4.88 -20.65 8.52
CA ARG A 119 3.45 -20.84 8.21
C ARG A 119 2.65 -19.56 8.13
N SER A 120 3.30 -18.40 8.01
CA SER A 120 2.60 -17.10 8.00
C SER A 120 1.66 -16.87 6.80
N GLY A 121 1.71 -17.71 5.78
CA GLY A 121 0.93 -17.51 4.54
C GLY A 121 1.42 -16.37 3.65
N ILE A 122 2.43 -15.60 4.08
CA ILE A 122 2.90 -14.40 3.37
C ILE A 122 3.31 -14.68 1.92
N ARG A 123 3.89 -15.84 1.62
CA ARG A 123 4.22 -16.23 0.24
C ARG A 123 2.98 -16.22 -0.66
N ASP A 124 1.91 -16.84 -0.20
CA ASP A 124 0.70 -17.00 -1.01
C ASP A 124 -0.05 -15.66 -1.15
N VAL A 125 0.03 -14.81 -0.15
CA VAL A 125 -0.44 -13.41 -0.20
C VAL A 125 0.35 -12.60 -1.24
N LEU A 126 1.67 -12.73 -1.28
CA LEU A 126 2.53 -12.07 -2.27
C LEU A 126 2.27 -12.53 -3.72
N LEU A 127 1.64 -13.69 -3.91
CA LEU A 127 1.34 -14.27 -5.22
C LEU A 127 -0.13 -14.08 -5.64
N ARG A 128 -0.94 -13.44 -4.82
CA ARG A 128 -2.38 -13.34 -5.07
C ARG A 128 -2.69 -12.48 -6.30
N GLY A 129 -3.35 -13.07 -7.27
CA GLY A 129 -3.70 -12.40 -8.53
C GLY A 129 -2.54 -12.19 -9.49
N THR A 130 -1.36 -12.77 -9.22
CA THR A 130 -0.26 -12.81 -10.18
C THR A 130 -0.47 -13.96 -11.17
N SER A 131 0.21 -13.91 -12.33
CA SER A 131 0.11 -14.99 -13.32
C SER A 131 0.68 -16.32 -12.81
N ALA A 132 0.12 -17.43 -13.28
CA ALA A 132 0.55 -18.77 -12.88
C ALA A 132 2.06 -19.04 -13.10
N PRO A 133 2.70 -18.60 -14.21
CA PRO A 133 4.14 -18.74 -14.38
C PRO A 133 4.95 -17.97 -13.33
N GLN A 134 4.56 -16.73 -13.01
CA GLN A 134 5.22 -15.96 -11.97
C GLN A 134 5.10 -16.64 -10.59
N ALA A 135 3.91 -17.13 -10.27
CA ALA A 135 3.67 -17.84 -9.02
C ALA A 135 4.51 -19.14 -8.92
N ALA A 136 4.62 -19.90 -9.99
CA ALA A 136 5.43 -21.12 -10.03
C ALA A 136 6.91 -20.84 -9.82
N ILE A 137 7.46 -19.83 -10.49
CA ILE A 137 8.87 -19.41 -10.31
C ILE A 137 9.12 -18.98 -8.86
N VAL A 138 8.27 -18.13 -8.31
CA VAL A 138 8.46 -17.65 -6.93
C VAL A 138 8.38 -18.80 -5.92
N ARG A 139 7.46 -19.76 -6.10
CA ARG A 139 7.39 -20.94 -5.22
C ARG A 139 8.69 -21.75 -5.26
N LEU A 140 9.27 -21.92 -6.45
CA LEU A 140 10.53 -22.64 -6.62
C LEU A 140 11.71 -21.94 -5.93
N ILE A 141 11.83 -20.63 -6.10
CA ILE A 141 12.97 -19.84 -5.58
C ILE A 141 12.68 -19.22 -4.20
N TRP A 142 11.57 -19.57 -3.56
CA TRP A 142 11.10 -18.93 -2.32
C TRP A 142 12.15 -18.81 -1.21
N PRO A 143 12.97 -19.83 -0.91
CA PRO A 143 13.98 -19.70 0.14
C PRO A 143 15.01 -18.59 -0.15
N LEU A 144 15.42 -18.47 -1.40
CA LEU A 144 16.35 -17.42 -1.82
C LEU A 144 15.67 -16.03 -1.80
N LEU A 145 14.48 -15.94 -2.38
CA LEU A 145 13.72 -14.71 -2.42
C LEU A 145 13.40 -14.18 -1.01
N ARG A 146 12.99 -15.08 -0.09
CA ARG A 146 12.78 -14.73 1.31
C ARG A 146 14.02 -14.11 1.96
N ARG A 147 15.20 -14.69 1.71
CA ARG A 147 16.48 -14.14 2.22
C ARG A 147 16.77 -12.75 1.67
N THR A 148 16.60 -12.55 0.37
CA THR A 148 16.79 -11.24 -0.26
C THR A 148 15.80 -10.20 0.25
N MET A 149 14.55 -10.58 0.50
CA MET A 149 13.54 -9.70 1.10
C MET A 149 13.93 -9.30 2.53
N VAL A 150 14.33 -10.27 3.37
CA VAL A 150 14.79 -9.97 4.75
C VAL A 150 15.96 -9.00 4.75
N THR A 151 16.92 -9.19 3.87
CA THR A 151 18.10 -8.31 3.78
C THR A 151 17.75 -6.96 3.18
N GLY A 152 17.05 -6.93 2.05
CA GLY A 152 16.73 -5.71 1.32
C GLY A 152 15.78 -4.76 2.07
N MET A 153 14.89 -5.30 2.90
CA MET A 153 13.99 -4.52 3.75
C MET A 153 14.53 -4.34 5.18
N ASN A 154 15.71 -4.86 5.49
CA ASN A 154 16.24 -4.94 6.85
C ASN A 154 15.22 -5.53 7.87
N ALA A 155 14.40 -6.48 7.40
CA ALA A 155 13.32 -7.11 8.17
C ALA A 155 13.83 -8.30 8.99
N ARG A 156 14.84 -8.07 9.84
CA ARG A 156 15.50 -9.10 10.62
C ARG A 156 14.70 -9.42 11.88
N PRO A 157 14.45 -10.70 12.20
CA PRO A 157 13.62 -11.09 13.34
C PRO A 157 14.10 -10.55 14.70
N HIS A 158 15.40 -10.45 14.91
CA HIS A 158 15.97 -9.93 16.16
C HIS A 158 15.71 -8.42 16.38
N LEU A 159 15.37 -7.67 15.32
CA LEU A 159 15.01 -6.26 15.41
C LEU A 159 13.52 -6.06 15.79
N LEU A 160 12.72 -7.13 15.80
CA LEU A 160 11.28 -7.03 15.98
C LEU A 160 10.86 -6.27 17.26
N PRO A 161 11.46 -6.49 18.44
CA PRO A 161 11.09 -5.72 19.64
C PRO A 161 11.32 -4.22 19.49
N GLU A 162 12.43 -3.80 18.88
CA GLU A 162 12.73 -2.40 18.61
C GLU A 162 11.74 -1.80 17.59
N LEU A 163 11.45 -2.56 16.52
CA LEU A 163 10.52 -2.14 15.48
C LEU A 163 9.10 -1.94 16.05
N ILE A 164 8.65 -2.82 16.93
CA ILE A 164 7.38 -2.71 17.64
C ILE A 164 7.33 -1.41 18.43
N ALA A 165 8.34 -1.16 19.28
CA ALA A 165 8.40 0.06 20.08
C ALA A 165 8.44 1.34 19.22
N ARG A 166 9.04 1.28 18.03
CA ARG A 166 9.02 2.39 17.07
C ARG A 166 7.65 2.58 16.44
N VAL A 167 6.96 1.51 16.07
CA VAL A 167 5.58 1.57 15.55
C VAL A 167 4.64 2.18 16.59
N GLU A 168 4.78 1.80 17.86
CA GLU A 168 4.00 2.38 18.95
C GLU A 168 4.18 3.89 19.05
N ARG A 169 5.41 4.40 18.95
CA ARG A 169 5.66 5.85 18.95
C ARG A 169 5.02 6.57 17.75
N GLU A 170 5.00 5.95 16.57
CA GLU A 170 4.32 6.53 15.41
C GLU A 170 2.78 6.52 15.60
N LEU A 171 2.25 5.49 16.22
CA LEU A 171 0.83 5.44 16.58
C LEU A 171 0.49 6.46 17.68
N ASP A 172 1.36 6.67 18.68
CA ASP A 172 1.19 7.71 19.70
C ASP A 172 1.10 9.10 19.07
N TRP A 173 2.02 9.41 18.15
CA TRP A 173 1.98 10.66 17.41
C TRP A 173 0.68 10.82 16.61
N LEU A 174 0.24 9.78 15.88
CA LEU A 174 -0.99 9.84 15.09
C LEU A 174 -2.25 9.97 15.96
N ASP A 175 -2.28 9.32 17.12
CA ASP A 175 -3.39 9.48 18.08
C ASP A 175 -3.51 10.94 18.56
N LEU A 176 -2.38 11.63 18.80
CA LEU A 176 -2.36 13.06 19.15
C LEU A 176 -2.83 13.94 17.98
N VAL A 177 -2.35 13.68 16.77
CA VAL A 177 -2.78 14.40 15.56
C VAL A 177 -4.28 14.30 15.37
N LEU A 178 -4.84 13.08 15.51
CA LEU A 178 -6.29 12.87 15.36
C LEU A 178 -7.10 13.51 16.49
N ALA A 179 -6.57 13.53 17.72
CA ALA A 179 -7.24 14.22 18.84
C ALA A 179 -7.36 15.73 18.59
N GLU A 180 -6.38 16.32 17.90
CA GLU A 180 -6.39 17.76 17.55
C GLU A 180 -7.22 18.06 16.30
N ARG A 181 -7.19 17.19 15.29
CA ARG A 181 -7.79 17.45 13.97
C ARG A 181 -9.24 16.97 13.87
N GLY A 182 -9.62 15.93 14.60
CA GLY A 182 -10.96 15.36 14.63
C GLY A 182 -11.19 14.31 13.53
N ASN A 183 -12.34 14.38 12.85
CA ASN A 183 -12.77 13.34 11.90
C ASN A 183 -11.93 13.29 10.62
N HIS A 184 -11.40 14.43 10.19
CA HIS A 184 -10.55 14.57 9.01
C HIS A 184 -9.27 15.31 9.36
N LEU A 185 -8.17 14.91 8.73
CA LEU A 185 -6.84 15.48 9.00
C LEU A 185 -6.69 16.90 8.46
N VAL A 186 -7.42 17.23 7.39
CA VAL A 186 -7.40 18.56 6.78
C VAL A 186 -8.85 19.01 6.47
N GLY A 187 -9.27 20.09 7.08
CA GLY A 187 -10.60 20.66 6.86
C GLY A 187 -11.73 19.81 7.42
N GLN A 188 -12.89 19.82 6.73
CA GLN A 188 -14.11 19.15 7.19
C GLN A 188 -14.53 17.98 6.29
N GLU A 189 -13.80 17.73 5.21
CA GLU A 189 -14.13 16.73 4.22
C GLU A 189 -12.96 15.75 4.02
N PHE A 190 -13.30 14.54 3.57
CA PHE A 190 -12.30 13.53 3.22
C PHE A 190 -11.40 14.01 2.10
N GLY A 191 -10.10 14.00 2.36
CA GLY A 191 -9.09 14.49 1.46
C GLY A 191 -7.87 13.57 1.30
N ARG A 192 -6.87 14.12 0.66
CA ARG A 192 -5.60 13.46 0.34
C ARG A 192 -4.85 12.96 1.59
N ALA A 193 -4.81 13.77 2.65
CA ALA A 193 -4.15 13.39 3.90
C ALA A 193 -4.84 12.19 4.56
N ASP A 194 -6.19 12.17 4.56
CA ASP A 194 -6.97 11.04 5.09
C ASP A 194 -6.72 9.76 4.31
N LEU A 195 -6.78 9.85 2.96
CA LEU A 195 -6.52 8.73 2.08
C LEU A 195 -5.11 8.17 2.27
N THR A 196 -4.10 9.06 2.33
CA THR A 196 -2.70 8.68 2.54
C THR A 196 -2.53 7.96 3.86
N THR A 197 -3.02 8.54 4.95
CA THR A 197 -2.92 7.96 6.29
C THR A 197 -3.63 6.61 6.36
N ALA A 198 -4.88 6.55 5.92
CA ALA A 198 -5.66 5.33 5.98
C ALA A 198 -5.04 4.20 5.15
N SER A 199 -4.63 4.47 3.91
CA SER A 199 -4.04 3.45 3.04
C SER A 199 -2.70 2.92 3.56
N LEU A 200 -1.83 3.81 4.07
CA LEU A 200 -0.51 3.41 4.56
C LEU A 200 -0.56 2.66 5.91
N LEU A 201 -1.60 2.90 6.73
CA LEU A 201 -1.84 2.17 7.98
C LEU A 201 -2.75 0.93 7.80
N ALA A 202 -3.32 0.71 6.63
CA ALA A 202 -4.20 -0.44 6.38
C ALA A 202 -3.61 -1.79 6.81
N PRO A 203 -2.30 -2.08 6.67
CA PRO A 203 -1.73 -3.34 7.13
C PRO A 203 -1.82 -3.58 8.64
N LEU A 204 -1.95 -2.53 9.46
CA LEU A 204 -2.17 -2.62 10.91
C LEU A 204 -3.66 -2.63 11.26
N ALA A 205 -4.44 -1.80 10.59
CA ALA A 205 -5.87 -1.64 10.85
C ALA A 205 -6.70 -2.83 10.32
N LEU A 206 -6.22 -3.52 9.29
CA LEU A 206 -6.87 -4.67 8.63
C LEU A 206 -8.36 -4.40 8.31
N PRO A 207 -8.68 -3.31 7.60
CA PRO A 207 -10.06 -2.97 7.29
C PRO A 207 -10.73 -4.11 6.52
N GLN A 208 -12.02 -4.38 6.84
CA GLN A 208 -12.80 -5.46 6.23
C GLN A 208 -13.40 -5.07 4.89
N MET A 209 -12.76 -4.16 4.17
CA MET A 209 -13.17 -3.64 2.86
C MET A 209 -12.21 -4.14 1.78
N GLU A 210 -12.75 -4.38 0.58
CA GLU A 210 -11.92 -4.71 -0.58
C GLU A 210 -11.13 -3.49 -1.06
N PRO A 211 -9.91 -3.67 -1.61
CA PRO A 211 -9.22 -4.95 -1.82
C PRO A 211 -8.40 -5.44 -0.61
N VAL A 212 -8.33 -4.67 0.49
CA VAL A 212 -7.46 -4.98 1.64
C VAL A 212 -7.86 -6.28 2.31
N LYS A 213 -9.17 -6.52 2.47
CA LYS A 213 -9.69 -7.78 3.02
C LYS A 213 -9.20 -8.99 2.24
N SER A 214 -9.36 -8.98 0.93
CA SER A 214 -8.91 -10.08 0.07
C SER A 214 -7.40 -10.27 0.12
N VAL A 215 -6.64 -9.17 0.15
CA VAL A 215 -5.18 -9.22 0.16
C VAL A 215 -4.65 -9.76 1.49
N SER A 216 -5.24 -9.41 2.62
CA SER A 216 -4.80 -9.87 3.96
C SER A 216 -5.32 -11.26 4.34
N ALA A 217 -6.32 -11.78 3.64
CA ALA A 217 -6.89 -13.10 3.91
C ALA A 217 -5.81 -14.19 3.81
N GLY A 218 -5.80 -15.12 4.77
CA GLY A 218 -4.83 -16.22 4.80
C GLY A 218 -3.46 -15.87 5.39
N ILE A 219 -3.30 -14.68 5.97
CA ILE A 219 -2.15 -14.40 6.84
C ILE A 219 -2.41 -15.04 8.20
N GLU A 220 -1.50 -15.93 8.60
CA GLU A 220 -1.41 -16.44 9.96
C GLU A 220 -0.39 -15.59 10.74
N TRP A 221 -0.91 -14.74 11.62
CA TRP A 221 -0.07 -13.84 12.39
C TRP A 221 0.77 -14.61 13.40
N PRO A 222 2.10 -14.49 13.37
CA PRO A 222 2.96 -15.18 14.31
C PRO A 222 2.74 -14.67 15.74
N SER A 223 2.95 -15.54 16.74
CA SER A 223 2.82 -15.20 18.16
C SER A 223 3.66 -14.02 18.61
N SER A 224 4.74 -13.71 17.88
CA SER A 224 5.58 -12.55 18.09
C SER A 224 4.94 -11.22 17.66
N LEU A 225 3.87 -11.24 16.84
CA LEU A 225 3.17 -10.05 16.35
C LEU A 225 1.70 -10.00 16.77
N ALA A 226 1.02 -11.14 16.86
CA ALA A 226 -0.42 -11.20 17.09
C ALA A 226 -0.91 -10.42 18.34
N PRO A 227 -0.23 -10.48 19.51
CA PRO A 227 -0.65 -9.72 20.68
C PRO A 227 -0.58 -8.20 20.47
N PHE A 228 0.44 -7.71 19.77
CA PHE A 228 0.61 -6.28 19.48
C PHE A 228 -0.44 -5.81 18.48
N LEU A 229 -0.68 -6.56 17.41
CA LEU A 229 -1.74 -6.22 16.44
C LEU A 229 -3.12 -6.16 17.12
N ALA A 230 -3.42 -7.07 18.03
CA ALA A 230 -4.66 -7.05 18.80
C ALA A 230 -4.75 -5.80 19.69
N SER A 231 -3.68 -5.44 20.39
CA SER A 231 -3.62 -4.23 21.23
C SER A 231 -3.73 -2.96 20.36
N TRP A 232 -2.99 -2.89 19.26
CA TRP A 232 -3.02 -1.73 18.37
C TRP A 232 -4.38 -1.52 17.71
N ALA A 233 -5.11 -2.61 17.41
CA ALA A 233 -6.44 -2.52 16.82
C ALA A 233 -7.42 -1.66 17.63
N GLU A 234 -7.20 -1.55 18.94
CA GLU A 234 -8.04 -0.74 19.84
C GLU A 234 -7.67 0.75 19.89
N ARG A 235 -6.55 1.14 19.29
CA ARG A 235 -6.07 2.52 19.27
C ARG A 235 -6.99 3.44 18.47
N PRO A 236 -7.14 4.72 18.87
CA PRO A 236 -7.94 5.71 18.16
C PRO A 236 -7.60 5.79 16.67
N THR A 237 -6.32 5.84 16.34
CA THR A 237 -5.84 5.89 14.94
C THR A 237 -6.34 4.70 14.12
N LEU A 238 -6.24 3.47 14.62
CA LEU A 238 -6.62 2.30 13.81
C LEU A 238 -8.15 2.12 13.74
N LYS A 239 -8.88 2.57 14.75
CA LYS A 239 -10.34 2.69 14.69
C LYS A 239 -10.75 3.73 13.63
N TRP A 240 -10.10 4.88 13.64
CA TRP A 240 -10.31 5.91 12.64
C TRP A 240 -10.01 5.40 11.22
N VAL A 241 -8.90 4.71 10.99
CA VAL A 241 -8.58 4.10 9.68
C VAL A 241 -9.70 3.17 9.21
N ARG A 242 -10.21 2.30 10.08
CA ARG A 242 -11.34 1.41 9.71
C ARG A 242 -12.60 2.19 9.35
N ASN A 243 -12.91 3.27 10.08
CA ASN A 243 -14.05 4.13 9.79
C ASN A 243 -13.88 4.88 8.45
N ILE A 244 -12.69 5.40 8.17
CA ILE A 244 -12.37 6.04 6.88
C ILE A 244 -12.53 5.04 5.73
N TYR A 245 -12.05 3.81 5.87
CA TYR A 245 -12.28 2.77 4.86
C TYR A 245 -13.76 2.46 4.68
N ALA A 246 -14.51 2.27 5.75
CA ALA A 246 -15.93 1.97 5.69
C ALA A 246 -16.75 3.09 5.03
N SER A 247 -16.37 4.35 5.26
CA SER A 247 -17.11 5.51 4.75
C SER A 247 -16.72 5.92 3.33
N TYR A 248 -15.45 5.74 2.94
CA TYR A 248 -14.92 6.37 1.73
C TYR A 248 -14.26 5.41 0.75
N ARG A 249 -13.89 4.19 1.15
CA ARG A 249 -13.33 3.17 0.25
C ARG A 249 -14.45 2.40 -0.46
N VAL A 250 -15.13 3.09 -1.34
CA VAL A 250 -16.16 2.45 -2.20
C VAL A 250 -15.43 1.75 -3.34
N PRO A 251 -15.60 0.42 -3.54
CA PRO A 251 -15.10 -0.22 -4.74
C PRO A 251 -15.76 0.44 -5.95
N LEU A 252 -14.98 0.75 -7.00
CA LEU A 252 -15.61 0.98 -8.30
C LEU A 252 -16.41 -0.30 -8.58
N SER A 253 -17.73 -0.20 -8.55
CA SER A 253 -18.57 -1.26 -9.11
C SER A 253 -18.04 -1.48 -10.52
N ASN A 254 -17.54 -2.70 -10.81
CA ASN A 254 -17.13 -3.08 -12.14
C ASN A 254 -18.18 -2.59 -13.12
N ALA A 255 -17.91 -1.47 -13.78
CA ALA A 255 -18.68 -1.07 -14.94
C ALA A 255 -18.42 -2.17 -15.97
N LEU A 256 -19.43 -3.01 -16.14
CA LEU A 256 -19.54 -4.08 -17.12
C LEU A 256 -19.24 -3.57 -18.53
#